data_c64ce2300fe3a1c202fe390cb1c2c16d
#
_entry.id   c64ce2300fe3a1c202fe390cb1c2c16d
#
_cell.length_a   1.000
_cell.length_b   1.000
_cell.length_c   1.000
_cell.angle_alpha   90.00
_cell.angle_beta   90.00
_cell.angle_gamma   90.00
#
_symmetry.space_group_name_H-M   'P 1'
#
loop_
_entity.id
_entity.type
_entity.pdbx_description
1 polymer ?
#
loop_
_entity_poly.entity_id
_entity_poly.type
_entity_poly.pdbx_seq_one_letter_code
_entity_poly.pdbx_strand_id
1 'polypeptide(L)'
;MKSLRGFGSDNNAGVHPEILAAIQKANLGHVPGYGEDIYTQEAIEVFRKHFGSDTGVYFVFCGTAANALGLTAATQTYNAVICASTAHINVDECGAPEKFSGCKLLDISTPDGKLTVDLIRTVLHGRGDCHQVQPRVISITQPTELGTLYTLDEIKAIAEFAHQHNMILHMDGARICNAAAAMDLPFHAFTRDAGVDILSFGGAKNGLMYGEAVVFFNPQMAENFEFIRKQGAQLASKMRFIAAQFTALLSGDLWLQNARNANRMAGLLAEQVSVLPGVHLAQKVQANAVFASIPQAVIPALLEDYFFYPGE
;
A
#
# COMPACT_ATOMS: atom_id res chain seq x y z
N MET A 1 -7.44 -31.42 -9.85
CA MET A 1 -8.19 -30.17 -9.83
C MET A 1 -7.77 -29.38 -11.06
N LYS A 2 -8.73 -28.90 -11.89
CA LYS A 2 -8.43 -27.96 -12.99
C LYS A 2 -7.91 -26.68 -12.32
N SER A 3 -6.68 -26.26 -12.61
CA SER A 3 -6.15 -25.00 -12.12
C SER A 3 -6.84 -23.87 -12.88
N LEU A 4 -7.78 -23.19 -12.22
CA LEU A 4 -8.40 -21.98 -12.78
C LEU A 4 -7.34 -20.88 -12.86
N ARG A 5 -7.32 -20.17 -13.98
CA ARG A 5 -6.51 -18.93 -14.06
C ARG A 5 -7.18 -17.84 -13.23
N GLY A 6 -6.41 -17.29 -12.27
CA GLY A 6 -6.90 -16.25 -11.39
C GLY A 6 -6.66 -14.86 -11.97
N PHE A 7 -7.74 -14.07 -12.05
CA PHE A 7 -7.72 -12.64 -12.34
C PHE A 7 -8.25 -11.82 -11.15
N GLY A 8 -8.57 -12.48 -10.05
CA GLY A 8 -9.22 -11.83 -8.92
C GLY A 8 -8.28 -11.01 -8.04
N SER A 9 -7.04 -11.43 -7.85
CA SER A 9 -6.11 -10.73 -6.97
C SER A 9 -4.65 -11.14 -7.22
N ASP A 10 -3.73 -10.19 -7.11
CA ASP A 10 -2.29 -10.43 -7.06
C ASP A 10 -1.86 -11.25 -5.82
N ASN A 11 -2.68 -11.27 -4.75
CA ASN A 11 -2.49 -12.17 -3.60
C ASN A 11 -2.63 -13.67 -3.95
N ASN A 12 -3.23 -14.01 -5.08
CA ASN A 12 -3.41 -15.40 -5.50
C ASN A 12 -2.17 -15.98 -6.20
N ALA A 13 -1.20 -15.14 -6.54
CA ALA A 13 0.06 -15.58 -7.12
C ALA A 13 0.93 -16.30 -6.09
N GLY A 14 1.76 -17.22 -6.56
CA GLY A 14 2.79 -17.84 -5.73
C GLY A 14 3.95 -16.88 -5.44
N VAL A 15 4.82 -17.31 -4.55
CA VAL A 15 6.05 -16.59 -4.20
C VAL A 15 7.03 -16.63 -5.37
N HIS A 16 7.70 -15.51 -5.65
CA HIS A 16 8.71 -15.45 -6.70
C HIS A 16 9.90 -16.39 -6.38
N PRO A 17 10.44 -17.16 -7.35
CA PRO A 17 11.52 -18.11 -7.10
C PRO A 17 12.76 -17.51 -6.43
N GLU A 18 13.17 -16.29 -6.79
CA GLU A 18 14.31 -15.59 -6.17
C GLU A 18 14.05 -15.25 -4.70
N ILE A 19 12.79 -14.96 -4.35
CA ILE A 19 12.40 -14.74 -2.96
C ILE A 19 12.49 -16.04 -2.15
N LEU A 20 12.03 -17.16 -2.70
CA LEU A 20 12.20 -18.49 -2.05
C LEU A 20 13.67 -18.82 -1.84
N ALA A 21 14.52 -18.56 -2.82
CA ALA A 21 15.97 -18.75 -2.70
C ALA A 21 16.58 -17.88 -1.60
N ALA A 22 16.14 -16.63 -1.46
CA ALA A 22 16.59 -15.73 -0.40
C ALA A 22 16.16 -16.22 1.00
N ILE A 23 14.93 -16.71 1.15
CA ILE A 23 14.45 -17.32 2.39
C ILE A 23 15.31 -18.55 2.75
N GLN A 24 15.58 -19.42 1.77
CA GLN A 24 16.41 -20.60 1.96
C GLN A 24 17.83 -20.22 2.40
N LYS A 25 18.42 -19.20 1.78
CA LYS A 25 19.75 -18.68 2.16
C LYS A 25 19.74 -18.11 3.58
N ALA A 26 18.69 -17.38 3.96
CA ALA A 26 18.55 -16.82 5.31
C ALA A 26 18.31 -17.89 6.39
N ASN A 27 18.02 -19.14 6.02
CA ASN A 27 17.80 -20.25 6.96
C ASN A 27 19.11 -20.86 7.50
N LEU A 28 20.28 -20.37 7.07
CA LEU A 28 21.56 -20.89 7.51
C LEU A 28 22.01 -20.24 8.82
N GLY A 29 22.61 -21.07 9.69
CA GLY A 29 23.24 -20.60 10.93
C GLY A 29 22.29 -20.00 11.98
N HIS A 30 22.87 -19.39 13.00
CA HIS A 30 22.17 -18.70 14.07
C HIS A 30 22.47 -17.20 14.00
N VAL A 31 21.44 -16.38 14.15
CA VAL A 31 21.54 -14.92 14.25
C VAL A 31 20.58 -14.43 15.36
N PRO A 32 20.80 -13.24 15.93
CA PRO A 32 19.88 -12.63 16.88
C PRO A 32 18.45 -12.55 16.33
N GLY A 33 17.47 -12.59 17.20
CA GLY A 33 16.06 -12.47 16.82
C GLY A 33 15.57 -11.02 16.79
N TYR A 34 14.28 -10.86 16.49
CA TYR A 34 13.53 -9.61 16.64
C TYR A 34 14.05 -8.41 15.86
N GLY A 35 14.81 -8.66 14.79
CA GLY A 35 15.34 -7.60 13.90
C GLY A 35 16.73 -7.10 14.25
N GLU A 36 17.41 -7.71 15.22
CA GLU A 36 18.80 -7.39 15.56
C GLU A 36 19.81 -8.15 14.68
N ASP A 37 19.33 -8.86 13.66
CA ASP A 37 20.12 -9.68 12.77
C ASP A 37 20.62 -8.90 11.54
N ILE A 38 21.67 -9.45 10.92
CA ILE A 38 22.33 -8.86 9.75
C ILE A 38 21.41 -8.74 8.53
N TYR A 39 20.47 -9.68 8.32
CA TYR A 39 19.52 -9.63 7.21
C TYR A 39 18.57 -8.47 7.35
N THR A 40 18.12 -8.18 8.59
CA THR A 40 17.28 -7.03 8.87
C THR A 40 18.03 -5.72 8.63
N GLN A 41 19.28 -5.62 9.03
CA GLN A 41 20.12 -4.44 8.76
C GLN A 41 20.34 -4.24 7.25
N GLU A 42 20.66 -5.30 6.52
CA GLU A 42 20.81 -5.23 5.06
C GLU A 42 19.54 -4.76 4.37
N ALA A 43 18.37 -5.26 4.77
CA ALA A 43 17.09 -4.84 4.21
C ALA A 43 16.80 -3.36 4.49
N ILE A 44 17.06 -2.88 5.72
CA ILE A 44 16.93 -1.46 6.08
C ILE A 44 17.82 -0.60 5.18
N GLU A 45 19.07 -0.99 4.96
CA GLU A 45 19.99 -0.25 4.09
C GLU A 45 19.53 -0.24 2.62
N VAL A 46 18.89 -1.31 2.14
CA VAL A 46 18.29 -1.33 0.80
C VAL A 46 17.12 -0.35 0.71
N PHE A 47 16.24 -0.28 1.71
CA PHE A 47 15.19 0.74 1.77
C PHE A 47 15.78 2.16 1.78
N ARG A 48 16.82 2.41 2.58
CA ARG A 48 17.49 3.71 2.65
C ARG A 48 18.10 4.15 1.33
N LYS A 49 18.57 3.22 0.50
CA LYS A 49 19.02 3.55 -0.88
C LYS A 49 17.89 4.05 -1.77
N HIS A 50 16.68 3.54 -1.58
CA HIS A 50 15.50 3.95 -2.35
C HIS A 50 14.83 5.20 -1.82
N PHE A 51 14.90 5.46 -0.51
CA PHE A 51 14.10 6.50 0.16
C PHE A 51 14.91 7.59 0.88
N GLY A 52 16.21 7.37 1.10
CA GLY A 52 17.09 8.29 1.82
C GLY A 52 17.62 7.71 3.12
N SER A 53 18.83 8.15 3.52
CA SER A 53 19.61 7.56 4.62
C SER A 53 19.00 7.73 6.01
N ASP A 54 18.13 8.72 6.20
CA ASP A 54 17.47 9.05 7.47
C ASP A 54 16.09 8.40 7.63
N THR A 55 15.68 7.55 6.67
CA THR A 55 14.38 6.88 6.68
C THR A 55 14.30 5.82 7.79
N GLY A 56 13.22 5.87 8.60
CA GLY A 56 12.86 4.83 9.55
C GLY A 56 12.11 3.68 8.85
N VAL A 57 12.56 2.42 9.04
CA VAL A 57 11.99 1.26 8.35
C VAL A 57 11.66 0.15 9.34
N TYR A 58 10.42 -0.30 9.35
CA TYR A 58 9.92 -1.31 10.28
C TYR A 58 9.11 -2.37 9.57
N PHE A 59 9.60 -3.62 9.56
CA PHE A 59 8.89 -4.72 8.91
C PHE A 59 7.75 -5.24 9.78
N VAL A 60 6.63 -5.57 9.12
CA VAL A 60 5.40 -6.14 9.69
C VAL A 60 4.93 -7.30 8.82
N PHE A 61 3.92 -8.07 9.26
CA PHE A 61 3.48 -9.27 8.54
C PHE A 61 2.54 -8.99 7.37
N CYS A 62 1.70 -7.95 7.45
CA CYS A 62 0.65 -7.69 6.46
C CYS A 62 0.33 -6.20 6.30
N GLY A 63 -0.35 -5.85 5.20
CA GLY A 63 -0.72 -4.47 4.84
C GLY A 63 -1.64 -3.81 5.87
N THR A 64 -2.65 -4.54 6.35
CA THR A 64 -3.54 -4.03 7.42
C THR A 64 -2.75 -3.61 8.66
N ALA A 65 -1.73 -4.38 9.05
CA ALA A 65 -0.88 -4.00 10.17
C ALA A 65 -0.01 -2.78 9.85
N ALA A 66 0.49 -2.66 8.62
CA ALA A 66 1.26 -1.48 8.21
C ALA A 66 0.40 -0.21 8.31
N ASN A 67 -0.81 -0.25 7.76
CA ASN A 67 -1.76 0.87 7.81
C ASN A 67 -2.19 1.19 9.24
N ALA A 68 -2.74 0.22 9.97
CA ALA A 68 -3.27 0.43 11.31
C ALA A 68 -2.21 0.95 12.30
N LEU A 69 -1.00 0.37 12.28
CA LEU A 69 0.07 0.78 13.20
C LEU A 69 0.77 2.07 12.76
N GLY A 70 0.92 2.29 11.45
CA GLY A 70 1.42 3.57 10.91
C GLY A 70 0.51 4.73 11.29
N LEU A 71 -0.80 4.57 11.15
CA LEU A 71 -1.80 5.55 11.58
C LEU A 71 -1.82 5.73 13.11
N THR A 72 -1.65 4.65 13.88
CA THR A 72 -1.54 4.72 15.35
C THR A 72 -0.35 5.56 15.80
N ALA A 73 0.79 5.45 15.11
CA ALA A 73 1.98 6.26 15.44
C ALA A 73 1.76 7.77 15.16
N ALA A 74 0.87 8.10 14.23
CA ALA A 74 0.61 9.47 13.78
C ALA A 74 -0.51 10.18 14.55
N THR A 75 -1.26 9.47 15.41
CA THR A 75 -2.54 9.96 15.94
C THR A 75 -2.69 9.77 17.44
N GLN A 76 -3.62 10.52 18.01
CA GLN A 76 -4.21 10.30 19.33
C GLN A 76 -5.68 9.88 19.15
N THR A 77 -6.28 9.24 20.14
CA THR A 77 -7.64 8.68 20.05
C THR A 77 -8.74 9.70 19.73
N TYR A 78 -8.51 10.98 19.96
CA TYR A 78 -9.44 12.07 19.61
C TYR A 78 -9.21 12.61 18.19
N ASN A 79 -8.20 12.12 17.47
CA ASN A 79 -7.94 12.55 16.12
C ASN A 79 -8.89 11.88 15.11
N ALA A 80 -8.77 12.30 13.86
CA ALA A 80 -9.42 11.65 12.73
C ALA A 80 -8.43 11.49 11.56
N VAL A 81 -8.69 10.47 10.75
CA VAL A 81 -7.99 10.19 9.49
C VAL A 81 -8.95 10.45 8.34
N ILE A 82 -8.57 11.29 7.39
CA ILE A 82 -9.33 11.56 6.18
C ILE A 82 -8.88 10.59 5.10
N CYS A 83 -9.81 9.90 4.44
CA CYS A 83 -9.52 8.95 3.35
C CYS A 83 -10.62 8.98 2.29
N ALA A 84 -10.37 8.37 1.12
CA ALA A 84 -11.44 8.10 0.17
C ALA A 84 -12.41 7.04 0.72
N SER A 85 -13.69 7.08 0.37
CA SER A 85 -14.67 6.08 0.81
C SER A 85 -14.34 4.67 0.33
N THR A 86 -13.60 4.55 -0.77
CA THR A 86 -13.09 3.28 -1.33
C THR A 86 -11.77 2.82 -0.73
N ALA A 87 -11.13 3.64 0.15
CA ALA A 87 -9.84 3.29 0.72
C ALA A 87 -9.89 1.97 1.50
N HIS A 88 -8.87 1.13 1.32
CA HIS A 88 -8.76 -0.19 1.97
C HIS A 88 -8.91 -0.10 3.49
N ILE A 89 -8.35 0.94 4.11
CA ILE A 89 -8.49 1.22 5.55
C ILE A 89 -9.95 1.43 5.98
N ASN A 90 -10.81 1.89 5.09
CA ASN A 90 -12.24 2.13 5.36
C ASN A 90 -13.12 0.89 5.07
N VAL A 91 -12.77 0.11 4.04
CA VAL A 91 -13.65 -0.94 3.49
C VAL A 91 -13.20 -2.34 3.89
N ASP A 92 -11.91 -2.67 3.76
CA ASP A 92 -11.42 -4.05 3.73
C ASP A 92 -10.44 -4.41 4.88
N GLU A 93 -10.41 -3.61 5.96
CA GLU A 93 -9.55 -3.89 7.13
C GLU A 93 -10.34 -4.19 8.42
N CYS A 94 -11.65 -4.44 8.29
CA CYS A 94 -12.52 -4.84 9.41
C CYS A 94 -12.42 -3.89 10.63
N GLY A 95 -12.24 -2.58 10.39
CA GLY A 95 -12.09 -1.58 11.45
C GLY A 95 -10.74 -1.65 12.20
N ALA A 96 -9.72 -2.29 11.65
CA ALA A 96 -8.41 -2.37 12.29
C ALA A 96 -7.78 -0.98 12.53
N PRO A 97 -7.82 -0.04 11.58
CA PRO A 97 -7.31 1.31 11.82
C PRO A 97 -7.96 1.99 13.01
N GLU A 98 -9.30 1.97 13.11
CA GLU A 98 -10.02 2.54 14.24
C GLU A 98 -9.75 1.78 15.54
N LYS A 99 -9.65 0.45 15.46
CA LYS A 99 -9.38 -0.40 16.63
C LYS A 99 -8.04 -0.09 17.29
N PHE A 100 -6.98 0.06 16.49
CA PHE A 100 -5.63 0.25 17.01
C PHE A 100 -5.33 1.71 17.32
N SER A 101 -5.76 2.65 16.49
CA SER A 101 -5.53 4.08 16.70
C SER A 101 -6.55 4.73 17.64
N GLY A 102 -7.76 4.17 17.74
CA GLY A 102 -8.89 4.81 18.40
C GLY A 102 -9.48 6.00 17.62
N CYS A 103 -8.97 6.31 16.43
CA CYS A 103 -9.39 7.43 15.61
C CYS A 103 -10.70 7.13 14.86
N LYS A 104 -11.41 8.20 14.48
CA LYS A 104 -12.50 8.12 13.52
C LYS A 104 -11.93 8.24 12.10
N LEU A 105 -12.44 7.44 11.17
CA LEU A 105 -12.24 7.71 9.73
C LEU A 105 -13.28 8.74 9.27
N LEU A 106 -12.83 9.72 8.48
CA LEU A 106 -13.66 10.68 7.76
C LEU A 106 -13.53 10.37 6.28
N ASP A 107 -14.41 9.52 5.79
CA ASP A 107 -14.41 9.06 4.42
C ASP A 107 -15.09 10.06 3.48
N ILE A 108 -14.53 10.18 2.27
CA ILE A 108 -14.99 11.09 1.23
C ILE A 108 -15.28 10.29 -0.02
N SER A 109 -16.50 10.42 -0.56
CA SER A 109 -16.87 9.83 -1.84
C SER A 109 -16.12 10.51 -2.99
N THR A 110 -15.52 9.70 -3.85
CA THR A 110 -14.74 10.17 -5.00
C THR A 110 -15.09 9.34 -6.25
N PRO A 111 -15.03 9.90 -7.45
CA PRO A 111 -15.36 9.16 -8.67
C PRO A 111 -14.28 8.17 -9.12
N ASP A 112 -13.05 8.38 -8.66
CA ASP A 112 -11.86 7.67 -9.14
C ASP A 112 -10.94 7.19 -8.01
N GLY A 113 -11.40 7.23 -6.76
CA GLY A 113 -10.62 6.85 -5.58
C GLY A 113 -9.62 7.90 -5.10
N LYS A 114 -9.54 9.07 -5.77
CA LYS A 114 -8.57 10.11 -5.44
C LYS A 114 -9.18 11.25 -4.63
N LEU A 115 -8.54 11.59 -3.52
CA LEU A 115 -8.81 12.83 -2.80
C LEU A 115 -8.25 14.03 -3.57
N THR A 116 -8.92 15.16 -3.45
CA THR A 116 -8.40 16.46 -3.86
C THR A 116 -8.40 17.43 -2.68
N VAL A 117 -7.61 18.49 -2.76
CA VAL A 117 -7.58 19.52 -1.70
C VAL A 117 -8.98 20.08 -1.44
N ASP A 118 -9.77 20.30 -2.49
CA ASP A 118 -11.12 20.83 -2.34
C ASP A 118 -12.06 19.86 -1.63
N LEU A 119 -11.98 18.56 -1.95
CA LEU A 119 -12.73 17.52 -1.24
C LEU A 119 -12.31 17.44 0.23
N ILE A 120 -11.01 17.46 0.52
CA ILE A 120 -10.49 17.43 1.89
C ILE A 120 -11.00 18.62 2.71
N ARG A 121 -11.08 19.81 2.13
CA ARG A 121 -11.62 21.03 2.79
C ARG A 121 -13.04 20.83 3.31
N THR A 122 -13.85 20.02 2.64
CA THR A 122 -15.27 19.81 3.03
C THR A 122 -15.45 19.14 4.38
N VAL A 123 -14.42 18.43 4.88
CA VAL A 123 -14.47 17.72 6.17
C VAL A 123 -13.60 18.37 7.26
N LEU A 124 -12.97 19.52 6.97
CA LEU A 124 -12.11 20.23 7.93
C LEU A 124 -12.87 21.24 8.83
N HIS A 125 -14.11 20.98 9.12
CA HIS A 125 -14.87 21.79 10.08
C HIS A 125 -14.61 21.32 11.54
N GLY A 126 -14.89 22.19 12.51
CA GLY A 126 -14.81 21.87 13.93
C GLY A 126 -13.39 21.75 14.51
N ARG A 127 -12.38 22.20 13.81
CA ARG A 127 -11.00 22.22 14.34
C ARG A 127 -10.91 23.16 15.55
N GLY A 128 -10.34 22.62 16.66
CA GLY A 128 -10.26 23.32 17.94
C GLY A 128 -11.54 23.27 18.78
N ASP A 129 -12.63 22.70 18.26
CA ASP A 129 -13.84 22.44 19.03
C ASP A 129 -13.70 21.10 19.78
N CYS A 130 -13.81 21.14 21.12
CA CYS A 130 -13.67 19.95 21.98
C CYS A 130 -14.82 18.94 21.82
N HIS A 131 -15.91 19.30 21.15
CA HIS A 131 -17.02 18.40 20.84
C HIS A 131 -16.80 17.59 19.54
N GLN A 132 -15.73 17.85 18.77
CA GLN A 132 -15.49 17.22 17.49
C GLN A 132 -14.11 16.55 17.43
N VAL A 133 -14.02 15.46 16.65
CA VAL A 133 -12.74 14.82 16.35
C VAL A 133 -11.83 15.80 15.59
N GLN A 134 -10.54 15.67 15.80
CA GLN A 134 -9.55 16.59 15.23
C GLN A 134 -8.82 15.92 14.05
N PRO A 135 -9.08 16.30 12.79
CA PRO A 135 -8.38 15.74 11.63
C PRO A 135 -6.87 15.93 11.78
N ARG A 136 -6.12 14.83 11.71
CA ARG A 136 -4.67 14.79 11.90
C ARG A 136 -3.94 14.17 10.73
N VAL A 137 -4.53 13.19 10.06
CA VAL A 137 -3.91 12.48 8.95
C VAL A 137 -4.79 12.56 7.73
N ILE A 138 -4.18 12.79 6.57
CA ILE A 138 -4.77 12.50 5.27
C ILE A 138 -4.12 11.21 4.78
N SER A 139 -4.94 10.21 4.43
CA SER A 139 -4.48 8.92 3.90
C SER A 139 -4.90 8.79 2.45
N ILE A 140 -3.93 8.60 1.56
CA ILE A 140 -4.14 8.31 0.13
C ILE A 140 -3.60 6.91 -0.19
N THR A 141 -4.09 6.31 -1.28
CA THR A 141 -3.62 4.99 -1.75
C THR A 141 -3.01 5.11 -3.14
N GLN A 142 -1.84 4.54 -3.37
CA GLN A 142 -1.10 4.65 -4.63
C GLN A 142 -0.61 3.29 -5.14
N PRO A 143 -1.21 2.75 -6.23
CA PRO A 143 -2.43 3.18 -6.92
C PRO A 143 -3.67 3.05 -6.03
N THR A 144 -4.73 3.79 -6.34
CA THR A 144 -6.00 3.70 -5.61
C THR A 144 -6.64 2.32 -5.75
N GLU A 145 -7.62 2.01 -4.93
CA GLU A 145 -8.39 0.76 -5.00
C GLU A 145 -9.17 0.62 -6.31
N LEU A 146 -9.41 1.72 -7.00
CA LEU A 146 -10.01 1.74 -8.35
C LEU A 146 -8.97 1.64 -9.47
N GLY A 147 -7.69 1.44 -9.14
CA GLY A 147 -6.60 1.27 -10.10
C GLY A 147 -6.09 2.56 -10.76
N THR A 148 -6.56 3.70 -10.31
CA THR A 148 -6.08 5.02 -10.77
C THR A 148 -4.80 5.44 -10.07
N LEU A 149 -4.06 6.36 -10.65
CA LEU A 149 -2.82 6.91 -10.08
C LEU A 149 -2.97 8.39 -9.76
N TYR A 150 -2.50 8.77 -8.59
CA TYR A 150 -2.17 10.17 -8.33
C TYR A 150 -0.95 10.57 -9.17
N THR A 151 -1.01 11.73 -9.80
CA THR A 151 0.16 12.36 -10.39
C THR A 151 1.07 12.93 -9.30
N LEU A 152 2.32 13.21 -9.65
CA LEU A 152 3.26 13.86 -8.74
C LEU A 152 2.74 15.20 -8.19
N ASP A 153 2.10 16.00 -9.05
CA ASP A 153 1.56 17.30 -8.66
C ASP A 153 0.35 17.17 -7.73
N GLU A 154 -0.52 16.18 -7.93
CA GLU A 154 -1.64 15.88 -7.02
C GLU A 154 -1.13 15.49 -5.63
N ILE A 155 -0.10 14.61 -5.55
CA ILE A 155 0.50 14.22 -4.27
C ILE A 155 1.10 15.43 -3.56
N LYS A 156 1.89 16.25 -4.27
CA LYS A 156 2.50 17.47 -3.72
C LYS A 156 1.47 18.46 -3.21
N ALA A 157 0.40 18.69 -3.97
CA ALA A 157 -0.68 19.60 -3.56
C ALA A 157 -1.36 19.13 -2.26
N ILE A 158 -1.61 17.82 -2.11
CA ILE A 158 -2.19 17.26 -0.88
C ILE A 158 -1.19 17.34 0.27
N ALA A 159 0.09 17.03 0.05
CA ALA A 159 1.14 17.12 1.06
C ALA A 159 1.31 18.56 1.57
N GLU A 160 1.42 19.52 0.66
CA GLU A 160 1.53 20.93 1.02
C GLU A 160 0.32 21.40 1.84
N PHE A 161 -0.88 21.04 1.40
CA PHE A 161 -2.10 21.35 2.12
C PHE A 161 -2.12 20.70 3.52
N ALA A 162 -1.73 19.43 3.64
CA ALA A 162 -1.64 18.72 4.93
C ALA A 162 -0.68 19.46 5.87
N HIS A 163 0.52 19.77 5.42
CA HIS A 163 1.54 20.42 6.23
C HIS A 163 1.16 21.85 6.65
N GLN A 164 0.57 22.66 5.75
CA GLN A 164 0.03 23.98 6.09
C GLN A 164 -1.04 23.93 7.21
N HIS A 165 -1.71 22.80 7.34
CA HIS A 165 -2.71 22.56 8.38
C HIS A 165 -2.19 21.73 9.57
N ASN A 166 -0.87 21.57 9.73
CA ASN A 166 -0.25 20.68 10.73
C ASN A 166 -0.80 19.26 10.72
N MET A 167 -1.12 18.75 9.53
CA MET A 167 -1.55 17.37 9.29
C MET A 167 -0.42 16.56 8.67
N ILE A 168 -0.58 15.26 8.67
CA ILE A 168 0.37 14.26 8.18
C ILE A 168 -0.21 13.65 6.91
N LEU A 169 0.62 13.42 5.90
CA LEU A 169 0.25 12.65 4.72
C LEU A 169 0.74 11.21 4.87
N HIS A 170 -0.20 10.28 5.00
CA HIS A 170 0.03 8.84 4.91
C HIS A 170 -0.28 8.36 3.50
N MET A 171 0.57 7.45 2.97
CA MET A 171 0.34 6.76 1.69
C MET A 171 0.26 5.26 1.92
N ASP A 172 -0.89 4.66 1.60
CA ASP A 172 -0.98 3.22 1.41
C ASP A 172 -0.35 2.86 0.06
N GLY A 173 0.78 2.21 0.13
CA GLY A 173 1.58 1.73 -0.99
C GLY A 173 1.51 0.22 -1.17
N ALA A 174 0.35 -0.42 -0.92
CA ALA A 174 0.18 -1.86 -1.09
C ALA A 174 0.62 -2.37 -2.47
N ARG A 175 0.54 -1.51 -3.50
CA ARG A 175 1.02 -1.77 -4.88
C ARG A 175 1.95 -0.66 -5.39
N ILE A 176 2.75 -0.09 -4.51
CA ILE A 176 3.64 1.04 -4.84
C ILE A 176 4.65 0.71 -5.95
N CYS A 177 5.06 -0.55 -6.07
CA CYS A 177 5.93 -1.01 -7.16
C CYS A 177 5.24 -0.84 -8.52
N ASN A 178 3.92 -1.13 -8.60
CA ASN A 178 3.15 -0.94 -9.82
C ASN A 178 2.99 0.53 -10.16
N ALA A 179 2.79 1.40 -9.17
CA ALA A 179 2.75 2.84 -9.36
C ALA A 179 4.09 3.38 -9.89
N ALA A 180 5.20 3.02 -9.24
CA ALA A 180 6.54 3.43 -9.66
C ALA A 180 6.85 3.01 -11.11
N ALA A 181 6.50 1.75 -11.47
CA ALA A 181 6.68 1.24 -12.82
C ALA A 181 5.79 1.94 -13.87
N ALA A 182 4.57 2.34 -13.49
CA ALA A 182 3.64 3.02 -14.37
C ALA A 182 3.98 4.50 -14.58
N MET A 183 4.48 5.16 -13.53
CA MET A 183 4.92 6.56 -13.56
C MET A 183 6.33 6.72 -14.14
N ASP A 184 7.08 5.64 -14.27
CA ASP A 184 8.52 5.61 -14.60
C ASP A 184 9.34 6.54 -13.68
N LEU A 185 9.05 6.51 -12.38
CA LEU A 185 9.68 7.33 -11.35
C LEU A 185 10.31 6.46 -10.26
N PRO A 186 11.44 6.88 -9.67
CA PRO A 186 11.98 6.24 -8.48
C PRO A 186 11.04 6.50 -7.28
N PHE A 187 11.02 5.57 -6.32
CA PHE A 187 10.09 5.63 -5.18
C PHE A 187 10.15 6.96 -4.42
N HIS A 188 11.36 7.47 -4.11
CA HIS A 188 11.50 8.73 -3.36
C HIS A 188 10.80 9.91 -4.02
N ALA A 189 10.78 9.98 -5.37
CA ALA A 189 10.30 11.13 -6.10
C ALA A 189 8.80 11.43 -5.87
N PHE A 190 7.97 10.38 -5.76
CA PHE A 190 6.52 10.53 -5.55
C PHE A 190 6.07 10.14 -4.12
N THR A 191 7.02 9.88 -3.22
CA THR A 191 6.77 9.68 -1.79
C THR A 191 7.45 10.77 -0.98
N ARG A 192 8.68 10.53 -0.47
CA ARG A 192 9.44 11.46 0.36
C ARG A 192 9.55 12.86 -0.24
N ASP A 193 10.03 12.96 -1.47
CA ASP A 193 10.28 14.25 -2.13
C ASP A 193 8.98 14.96 -2.55
N ALA A 194 7.87 14.22 -2.57
CA ALA A 194 6.52 14.76 -2.76
C ALA A 194 5.83 15.17 -1.45
N GLY A 195 6.47 14.92 -0.29
CA GLY A 195 5.97 15.33 1.00
C GLY A 195 5.11 14.29 1.73
N VAL A 196 5.18 13.02 1.33
CA VAL A 196 4.62 11.93 2.14
C VAL A 196 5.41 11.79 3.44
N ASP A 197 4.74 11.62 4.57
CA ASP A 197 5.36 11.47 5.88
C ASP A 197 5.51 10.00 6.30
N ILE A 198 4.49 9.19 6.00
CA ILE A 198 4.44 7.76 6.32
C ILE A 198 4.00 6.99 5.09
N LEU A 199 4.70 5.89 4.81
CA LEU A 199 4.36 4.97 3.73
C LEU A 199 4.15 3.56 4.29
N SER A 200 3.02 2.94 3.96
CA SER A 200 2.83 1.49 4.07
C SER A 200 3.34 0.85 2.79
N PHE A 201 4.56 0.30 2.80
CA PHE A 201 5.18 -0.28 1.60
C PHE A 201 4.76 -1.74 1.42
N GLY A 202 4.10 -2.04 0.30
CA GLY A 202 3.62 -3.38 -0.05
C GLY A 202 4.69 -4.27 -0.68
N GLY A 203 4.95 -5.43 -0.07
CA GLY A 203 5.86 -6.45 -0.60
C GLY A 203 5.13 -7.69 -1.11
N ALA A 204 4.11 -8.17 -0.41
CA ALA A 204 3.40 -9.41 -0.72
C ALA A 204 2.80 -9.40 -2.14
N LYS A 205 2.20 -8.31 -2.57
CA LYS A 205 1.59 -8.16 -3.89
C LYS A 205 2.60 -7.99 -5.04
N ASN A 206 3.91 -7.96 -4.72
CA ASN A 206 4.99 -7.89 -5.71
C ASN A 206 5.93 -9.10 -5.68
N GLY A 207 5.47 -10.23 -5.12
CA GLY A 207 6.17 -11.51 -5.19
C GLY A 207 6.77 -12.01 -3.88
N LEU A 208 6.66 -11.30 -2.77
CA LEU A 208 7.02 -11.82 -1.46
C LEU A 208 6.05 -12.91 -1.01
N MET A 209 6.50 -13.78 -0.11
CA MET A 209 5.64 -14.75 0.57
C MET A 209 4.67 -14.05 1.53
N TYR A 210 5.18 -13.09 2.27
CA TYR A 210 4.50 -12.19 3.20
C TYR A 210 5.50 -11.12 3.64
N GLY A 211 4.99 -10.05 4.19
CA GLY A 211 5.82 -8.97 4.73
C GLY A 211 5.57 -7.65 4.01
N GLU A 212 5.39 -6.64 4.84
CA GLU A 212 5.21 -5.26 4.48
C GLU A 212 6.17 -4.40 5.31
N ALA A 213 6.34 -3.14 4.94
CA ALA A 213 7.15 -2.23 5.75
C ALA A 213 6.38 -0.94 6.05
N VAL A 214 6.45 -0.47 7.29
CA VAL A 214 6.09 0.90 7.63
C VAL A 214 7.34 1.75 7.51
N VAL A 215 7.28 2.75 6.65
CA VAL A 215 8.40 3.63 6.31
C VAL A 215 8.07 5.04 6.79
N PHE A 216 8.91 5.60 7.65
CA PHE A 216 8.77 6.96 8.17
C PHE A 216 9.83 7.85 7.51
N PHE A 217 9.37 8.89 6.83
CA PHE A 217 10.26 9.89 6.22
C PHE A 217 10.66 11.01 7.19
N ASN A 218 9.90 11.13 8.29
CA ASN A 218 10.29 11.95 9.43
C ASN A 218 10.64 11.04 10.62
N PRO A 219 11.93 10.93 11.01
CA PRO A 219 12.36 10.05 12.10
C PRO A 219 11.68 10.30 13.43
N GLN A 220 11.27 11.54 13.72
CA GLN A 220 10.57 11.89 14.97
C GLN A 220 9.22 11.19 15.11
N MET A 221 8.57 10.87 13.99
CA MET A 221 7.30 10.14 13.99
C MET A 221 7.46 8.65 14.32
N ALA A 222 8.67 8.13 14.19
CA ALA A 222 9.01 6.74 14.49
C ALA A 222 9.48 6.51 15.94
N GLU A 223 9.62 7.55 16.76
CA GLU A 223 10.26 7.50 18.10
C GLU A 223 9.72 6.36 18.98
N ASN A 224 8.42 6.09 18.93
CA ASN A 224 7.78 5.05 19.73
C ASN A 224 7.24 3.86 18.90
N PHE A 225 7.57 3.79 17.62
CA PHE A 225 6.96 2.80 16.74
C PHE A 225 7.36 1.36 17.06
N GLU A 226 8.54 1.13 17.62
CA GLU A 226 8.96 -0.21 18.05
C GLU A 226 8.02 -0.79 19.12
N PHE A 227 7.54 0.03 20.05
CA PHE A 227 6.58 -0.38 21.09
C PHE A 227 5.20 -0.62 20.48
N ILE A 228 4.73 0.27 19.59
CA ILE A 228 3.48 0.12 18.84
C ILE A 228 3.49 -1.16 18.04
N ARG A 229 4.58 -1.43 17.29
CA ARG A 229 4.76 -2.67 16.52
C ARG A 229 4.74 -3.91 17.40
N LYS A 230 5.43 -3.87 18.55
CA LYS A 230 5.44 -4.99 19.50
C LYS A 230 4.06 -5.23 20.12
N GLN A 231 3.38 -4.16 20.53
CA GLN A 231 2.03 -4.22 21.09
C GLN A 231 1.01 -4.72 20.07
N GLY A 232 1.16 -4.32 18.80
CA GLY A 232 0.37 -4.80 17.67
C GLY A 232 0.68 -6.24 17.23
N ALA A 233 1.54 -6.97 17.97
CA ALA A 233 1.98 -8.33 17.65
C ALA A 233 2.69 -8.49 16.27
N GLN A 234 3.30 -7.41 15.76
CA GLN A 234 3.95 -7.39 14.44
C GLN A 234 5.48 -7.49 14.49
N LEU A 235 6.08 -7.68 15.67
CA LEU A 235 7.50 -7.92 15.80
C LEU A 235 7.80 -9.42 15.70
N ALA A 236 8.19 -9.87 14.52
CA ALA A 236 8.53 -11.27 14.26
C ALA A 236 9.80 -11.69 15.02
N SER A 237 9.78 -12.84 15.72
CA SER A 237 10.97 -13.38 16.38
C SER A 237 12.06 -13.77 15.39
N LYS A 238 11.68 -14.28 14.21
CA LYS A 238 12.59 -14.63 13.11
C LYS A 238 12.47 -13.60 11.98
N MET A 239 12.70 -12.33 12.31
CA MET A 239 12.57 -11.20 11.38
C MET A 239 13.43 -11.38 10.11
N ARG A 240 14.56 -12.06 10.22
CA ARG A 240 15.46 -12.34 9.09
C ARG A 240 14.74 -12.90 7.86
N PHE A 241 13.65 -13.68 8.03
CA PHE A 241 12.93 -14.24 6.89
C PHE A 241 12.06 -13.22 6.16
N ILE A 242 11.52 -12.23 6.87
CA ILE A 242 10.84 -11.10 6.23
C ILE A 242 11.88 -10.21 5.54
N ALA A 243 12.93 -9.86 6.24
CA ALA A 243 13.98 -8.95 5.78
C ALA A 243 14.71 -9.45 4.53
N ALA A 244 15.11 -10.74 4.51
CA ALA A 244 15.80 -11.33 3.35
C ALA A 244 14.96 -11.26 2.06
N GLN A 245 13.63 -11.35 2.16
CA GLN A 245 12.75 -11.19 1.03
C GLN A 245 12.83 -9.77 0.45
N PHE A 246 12.80 -8.75 1.31
CA PHE A 246 12.94 -7.36 0.87
C PHE A 246 14.29 -7.06 0.27
N THR A 247 15.38 -7.62 0.84
CA THR A 247 16.71 -7.50 0.24
C THR A 247 16.72 -8.07 -1.18
N ALA A 248 16.15 -9.26 -1.39
CA ALA A 248 16.08 -9.87 -2.72
C ALA A 248 15.20 -9.07 -3.68
N LEU A 249 14.06 -8.55 -3.20
CA LEU A 249 13.13 -7.78 -4.02
C LEU A 249 13.72 -6.45 -4.51
N LEU A 250 14.40 -5.72 -3.61
CA LEU A 250 14.75 -4.31 -3.80
C LEU A 250 16.23 -4.04 -4.15
N SER A 251 17.14 -5.03 -3.98
CA SER A 251 18.58 -4.83 -4.29
C SER A 251 18.87 -4.71 -5.79
N GLY A 252 17.98 -5.22 -6.63
CA GLY A 252 18.04 -5.15 -8.09
C GLY A 252 16.72 -4.72 -8.68
N ASP A 253 16.46 -5.14 -9.91
CA ASP A 253 15.28 -4.74 -10.67
C ASP A 253 14.10 -5.72 -10.53
N LEU A 254 14.14 -6.69 -9.62
CA LEU A 254 13.11 -7.71 -9.49
C LEU A 254 11.73 -7.10 -9.27
N TRP A 255 11.63 -6.14 -8.33
CA TRP A 255 10.39 -5.41 -8.06
C TRP A 255 9.83 -4.71 -9.31
N LEU A 256 10.71 -4.12 -10.13
CA LEU A 256 10.35 -3.39 -11.35
C LEU A 256 9.91 -4.35 -12.46
N GLN A 257 10.61 -5.49 -12.62
CA GLN A 257 10.25 -6.52 -13.59
C GLN A 257 8.87 -7.10 -13.29
N ASN A 258 8.59 -7.44 -12.02
CA ASN A 258 7.30 -7.94 -11.57
C ASN A 258 6.19 -6.92 -11.84
N ALA A 259 6.39 -5.66 -11.43
CA ALA A 259 5.43 -4.59 -11.60
C ALA A 259 5.16 -4.27 -13.08
N ARG A 260 6.21 -4.14 -13.90
CA ARG A 260 6.07 -3.91 -15.36
C ARG A 260 5.32 -5.03 -16.04
N ASN A 261 5.59 -6.29 -15.67
CA ASN A 261 4.86 -7.43 -16.23
C ASN A 261 3.37 -7.38 -15.86
N ALA A 262 3.04 -7.14 -14.59
CA ALA A 262 1.65 -7.06 -14.14
C ALA A 262 0.90 -5.91 -14.82
N ASN A 263 1.50 -4.71 -14.88
CA ASN A 263 0.91 -3.55 -15.56
C ASN A 263 0.69 -3.81 -17.06
N ARG A 264 1.68 -4.40 -17.74
CA ARG A 264 1.58 -4.76 -19.16
C ARG A 264 0.45 -5.77 -19.41
N MET A 265 0.28 -6.77 -18.54
CA MET A 265 -0.79 -7.76 -18.67
C MET A 265 -2.17 -7.16 -18.45
N ALA A 266 -2.31 -6.24 -17.50
CA ALA A 266 -3.55 -5.49 -17.29
C ALA A 266 -3.88 -4.61 -18.50
N GLY A 267 -2.88 -3.90 -19.05
CA GLY A 267 -3.04 -3.12 -20.28
C GLY A 267 -3.48 -3.96 -21.48
N LEU A 268 -2.83 -5.12 -21.67
CA LEU A 268 -3.20 -6.05 -22.74
C LEU A 268 -4.64 -6.59 -22.57
N LEU A 269 -5.03 -6.96 -21.35
CA LEU A 269 -6.39 -7.39 -21.05
C LEU A 269 -7.38 -6.28 -21.39
N ALA A 270 -7.13 -5.06 -20.90
CA ALA A 270 -8.00 -3.92 -21.14
C ALA A 270 -8.17 -3.61 -22.64
N GLU A 271 -7.08 -3.60 -23.40
CA GLU A 271 -7.11 -3.40 -24.85
C GLU A 271 -7.99 -4.42 -25.56
N GLN A 272 -7.82 -5.71 -25.22
CA GLN A 272 -8.55 -6.78 -25.88
C GLN A 272 -10.02 -6.86 -25.48
N VAL A 273 -10.39 -6.56 -24.21
CA VAL A 273 -11.79 -6.63 -23.79
C VAL A 273 -12.58 -5.38 -24.17
N SER A 274 -11.93 -4.23 -24.34
CA SER A 274 -12.60 -2.96 -24.66
C SER A 274 -13.29 -2.94 -26.02
N VAL A 275 -12.88 -3.81 -26.94
CA VAL A 275 -13.48 -3.94 -28.27
C VAL A 275 -14.64 -4.94 -28.32
N LEU A 276 -14.91 -5.66 -27.23
CA LEU A 276 -15.98 -6.64 -27.16
C LEU A 276 -17.34 -5.95 -26.95
N PRO A 277 -18.40 -6.40 -27.64
CA PRO A 277 -19.72 -5.84 -27.46
C PRO A 277 -20.24 -5.97 -26.03
N GLY A 278 -20.71 -4.86 -25.46
CA GLY A 278 -21.28 -4.82 -24.10
C GLY A 278 -20.24 -4.81 -22.99
N VAL A 279 -18.95 -4.71 -23.30
CA VAL A 279 -17.89 -4.53 -22.31
C VAL A 279 -17.49 -3.05 -22.22
N HIS A 280 -17.47 -2.50 -21.02
CA HIS A 280 -17.06 -1.11 -20.76
C HIS A 280 -16.09 -1.05 -19.58
N LEU A 281 -14.92 -0.45 -19.77
CA LEU A 281 -13.98 -0.21 -18.68
C LEU A 281 -14.53 0.88 -17.76
N ALA A 282 -14.61 0.58 -16.46
CA ALA A 282 -15.12 1.50 -15.46
C ALA A 282 -14.12 2.64 -15.17
N GLN A 283 -12.82 2.33 -15.26
CA GLN A 283 -11.73 3.29 -15.05
C GLN A 283 -10.65 3.09 -16.13
N LYS A 284 -9.88 4.15 -16.38
CA LYS A 284 -8.67 4.03 -17.19
C LYS A 284 -7.67 3.10 -16.49
N VAL A 285 -7.20 2.07 -17.19
CA VAL A 285 -6.19 1.16 -16.63
C VAL A 285 -4.83 1.85 -16.61
N GLN A 286 -4.36 2.17 -15.42
CA GLN A 286 -3.10 2.90 -15.19
C GLN A 286 -2.03 2.04 -14.48
N ALA A 287 -2.44 0.94 -13.84
CA ALA A 287 -1.57 0.00 -13.16
C ALA A 287 -2.00 -1.44 -13.47
N ASN A 288 -2.00 -2.35 -12.48
CA ASN A 288 -2.30 -3.77 -12.67
C ASN A 288 -3.75 -4.17 -12.38
N ALA A 289 -4.67 -3.22 -12.27
CA ALA A 289 -6.08 -3.48 -12.03
C ALA A 289 -6.94 -3.14 -13.26
N VAL A 290 -7.93 -4.00 -13.56
CA VAL A 290 -8.89 -3.81 -14.64
C VAL A 290 -10.30 -3.96 -14.05
N PHE A 291 -11.06 -2.88 -14.08
CA PHE A 291 -12.46 -2.86 -13.69
C PHE A 291 -13.33 -2.67 -14.94
N ALA A 292 -14.23 -3.61 -15.19
CA ALA A 292 -15.08 -3.58 -16.37
C ALA A 292 -16.51 -4.02 -16.05
N SER A 293 -17.49 -3.35 -16.63
CA SER A 293 -18.83 -3.88 -16.72
C SER A 293 -18.92 -4.82 -17.92
N ILE A 294 -19.51 -6.00 -17.71
CA ILE A 294 -19.72 -7.01 -18.75
C ILE A 294 -21.17 -7.49 -18.69
N PRO A 295 -21.72 -8.04 -19.80
CA PRO A 295 -23.08 -8.56 -19.80
C PRO A 295 -23.27 -9.64 -18.73
N GLN A 296 -24.24 -9.46 -17.85
CA GLN A 296 -24.47 -10.35 -16.71
C GLN A 296 -24.66 -11.82 -17.11
N ALA A 297 -25.25 -12.07 -18.29
CA ALA A 297 -25.50 -13.41 -18.81
C ALA A 297 -24.22 -14.24 -19.09
N VAL A 298 -23.05 -13.58 -19.29
CA VAL A 298 -21.80 -14.31 -19.60
C VAL A 298 -20.98 -14.61 -18.34
N ILE A 299 -21.29 -13.95 -17.23
CA ILE A 299 -20.51 -14.10 -15.97
C ILE A 299 -20.43 -15.56 -15.49
N PRO A 300 -21.54 -16.34 -15.41
CA PRO A 300 -21.48 -17.72 -14.94
C PRO A 300 -20.55 -18.59 -15.77
N ALA A 301 -20.60 -18.47 -17.10
CA ALA A 301 -19.75 -19.26 -17.98
C ALA A 301 -18.26 -18.89 -17.87
N LEU A 302 -17.95 -17.60 -17.68
CA LEU A 302 -16.57 -17.15 -17.45
C LEU A 302 -16.02 -17.69 -16.14
N LEU A 303 -16.82 -17.76 -15.08
CA LEU A 303 -16.41 -18.27 -13.78
C LEU A 303 -16.13 -19.79 -13.76
N GLU A 304 -16.58 -20.55 -14.77
CA GLU A 304 -16.20 -21.97 -14.92
C GLU A 304 -14.71 -22.15 -15.30
N ASP A 305 -14.13 -21.18 -16.02
CA ASP A 305 -12.76 -21.26 -16.53
C ASP A 305 -11.79 -20.26 -15.85
N TYR A 306 -12.31 -19.15 -15.32
CA TYR A 306 -11.51 -18.06 -14.76
C TYR A 306 -12.06 -17.65 -13.39
N PHE A 307 -11.15 -17.32 -12.48
CA PHE A 307 -11.53 -16.71 -11.20
C PHE A 307 -11.34 -15.20 -11.25
N PHE A 308 -12.41 -14.47 -11.01
CA PHE A 308 -12.42 -13.02 -10.81
C PHE A 308 -13.54 -12.65 -9.83
N TYR A 309 -13.49 -11.45 -9.28
CA TYR A 309 -14.56 -10.96 -8.40
C TYR A 309 -15.63 -10.26 -9.25
N PRO A 310 -16.85 -10.80 -9.34
CA PRO A 310 -17.97 -10.02 -9.85
C PRO A 310 -18.26 -8.92 -8.82
N GLY A 311 -18.23 -7.65 -9.26
CA GLY A 311 -18.67 -6.51 -8.46
C GLY A 311 -20.20 -6.54 -8.26
N GLU A 312 -20.69 -5.86 -7.24
CA GLU A 312 -22.11 -5.62 -7.02
C GLU A 312 -22.69 -4.64 -8.03
#